data_5c17d38c63a97a92939157aa2660510c
#
_entry.id   5c17d38c63a97a92939157aa2660510c
#
_cell.length_a   1.000
_cell.length_b   1.000
_cell.length_c   1.000
_cell.angle_alpha   90.00
_cell.angle_beta   90.00
_cell.angle_gamma   90.00
#
_symmetry.space_group_name_H-M   'P 1'
#
loop_
_entity.id
_entity.type
_entity.pdbx_description
1 polymer ?
#
loop_
_entity_poly.entity_id
_entity_poly.type
_entity_poly.pdbx_seq_one_letter_code
_entity_poly.pdbx_strand_id
1 'polypeptide(L)'
;MSDEFPASVDVDYTDGEGETPDDYPSIQHKIEKAVEVTRRGLEQYDNPAVMWTGGKDSTLTLYFINQVAEEYGYEKPTAVFIDHFQHFDSITDFVEHWADEWAIDLVYARNEDVGDYVAEHGLEPGDDIPVDALSEHNQHHIRNILEYEEDTFPFLLDTYVGNHLLKTVA
;
A
#
# COMPACT_ATOMS: atom_id res chain seq x y z
N MET A 1 9.74 -13.85 -17.71
CA MET A 1 9.43 -12.47 -18.11
C MET A 1 10.28 -11.59 -17.25
N SER A 2 11.02 -10.65 -17.82
CA SER A 2 11.89 -9.75 -17.05
C SER A 2 11.03 -8.85 -16.17
N ASP A 3 11.31 -8.87 -14.86
CA ASP A 3 10.76 -7.93 -13.88
C ASP A 3 11.33 -6.52 -14.10
N GLU A 4 11.28 -6.04 -15.33
CA GLU A 4 11.59 -4.65 -15.58
C GLU A 4 10.34 -3.83 -15.30
N PHE A 5 10.44 -2.93 -14.34
CA PHE A 5 9.49 -1.83 -14.16
C PHE A 5 9.21 -1.19 -15.53
N PRO A 6 7.98 -0.72 -15.78
CA PRO A 6 7.67 -0.04 -17.03
C PRO A 6 8.72 1.02 -17.31
N ALA A 7 9.24 1.05 -18.54
CA ALA A 7 10.31 1.96 -18.97
C ALA A 7 9.97 3.47 -18.80
N SER A 8 8.80 3.79 -18.28
CA SER A 8 8.35 5.14 -17.97
C SER A 8 8.67 5.59 -16.53
N VAL A 9 9.18 4.69 -15.68
CA VAL A 9 9.55 5.02 -14.31
C VAL A 9 11.06 4.98 -14.19
N ASP A 10 11.68 6.14 -14.46
CA ASP A 10 13.10 6.34 -14.19
C ASP A 10 13.24 6.71 -12.71
N VAL A 11 13.37 5.68 -11.86
CA VAL A 11 13.61 5.87 -10.44
C VAL A 11 15.11 6.02 -10.22
N ASP A 12 15.54 7.22 -9.91
CA ASP A 12 16.92 7.48 -9.51
C ASP A 12 17.13 7.00 -8.06
N TYR A 13 17.62 5.78 -7.92
CA TYR A 13 17.98 5.19 -6.61
C TYR A 13 19.32 5.70 -6.07
N THR A 14 20.05 6.53 -6.82
CA THR A 14 21.36 7.05 -6.37
C THR A 14 21.21 8.30 -5.51
N ASP A 15 20.04 8.91 -5.55
CA ASP A 15 19.74 10.11 -4.78
C ASP A 15 19.61 9.75 -3.29
N GLY A 16 20.62 10.12 -2.52
CA GLY A 16 20.78 9.74 -1.11
C GLY A 16 21.79 8.62 -0.86
N GLU A 17 22.40 8.01 -1.87
CA GLU A 17 23.51 7.09 -1.68
C GLU A 17 24.68 7.76 -0.96
N GLY A 18 25.07 7.17 0.16
CA GLY A 18 26.15 7.67 0.99
C GLY A 18 25.71 8.66 2.07
N GLU A 19 24.47 9.16 2.04
CA GLU A 19 23.92 9.96 3.13
C GLU A 19 23.52 9.08 4.31
N THR A 20 23.84 9.50 5.51
CA THR A 20 23.55 8.81 6.75
C THR A 20 22.77 9.72 7.71
N PRO A 21 22.10 9.19 8.73
CA PRO A 21 21.47 10.03 9.76
C PRO A 21 22.42 11.01 10.45
N ASP A 22 23.73 10.73 10.43
CA ASP A 22 24.74 11.60 11.04
C ASP A 22 25.03 12.86 10.21
N ASP A 23 24.74 12.82 8.91
CA ASP A 23 24.85 13.98 8.01
C ASP A 23 23.79 15.04 8.33
N TYR A 24 22.74 14.64 9.08
CA TYR A 24 21.65 15.49 9.52
C TYR A 24 21.59 15.57 11.07
N PRO A 25 22.50 16.31 11.71
CA PRO A 25 22.73 16.23 13.15
C PRO A 25 21.57 16.80 14.01
N SER A 26 20.66 17.56 13.41
CA SER A 26 19.50 18.11 14.12
C SER A 26 18.19 17.70 13.47
N ILE A 27 17.10 17.71 14.25
CA ILE A 27 15.76 17.48 13.72
C ILE A 27 15.40 18.51 12.63
N GLN A 28 15.87 19.74 12.77
CA GLN A 28 15.63 20.80 11.79
C GLN A 28 16.23 20.44 10.43
N HIS A 29 17.47 19.98 10.38
CA HIS A 29 18.11 19.55 9.13
C HIS A 29 17.40 18.36 8.51
N LYS A 30 16.90 17.42 9.33
CA LYS A 30 16.10 16.27 8.85
C LYS A 30 14.79 16.72 8.20
N ILE A 31 14.12 17.68 8.81
CA ILE A 31 12.88 18.27 8.26
C ILE A 31 13.18 19.00 6.94
N GLU A 32 14.22 19.82 6.90
CA GLU A 32 14.61 20.54 5.69
C GLU A 32 14.93 19.59 4.54
N LYS A 33 15.65 18.49 4.80
CA LYS A 33 15.94 17.46 3.80
C LYS A 33 14.67 16.74 3.37
N ALA A 34 13.78 16.38 4.29
CA ALA A 34 12.52 15.75 3.97
C ALA A 34 11.63 16.65 3.09
N VAL A 35 11.58 17.95 3.37
CA VAL A 35 10.88 18.94 2.53
C VAL A 35 11.48 18.98 1.12
N GLU A 36 12.81 19.03 1.01
CA GLU A 36 13.51 19.06 -0.28
C GLU A 36 13.17 17.82 -1.12
N VAL A 37 13.32 16.62 -0.53
CA VAL A 37 13.04 15.35 -1.22
C VAL A 37 11.57 15.25 -1.63
N THR A 38 10.65 15.60 -0.71
CA THR A 38 9.21 15.59 -0.99
C THR A 38 8.85 16.53 -2.13
N ARG A 39 9.36 17.77 -2.12
CA ARG A 39 9.11 18.73 -3.19
C ARG A 39 9.58 18.18 -4.54
N ARG A 40 10.78 17.63 -4.60
CA ARG A 40 11.34 17.05 -5.82
C ARG A 40 10.48 15.91 -6.35
N GLY A 41 9.97 15.02 -5.46
CA GLY A 41 9.01 13.99 -5.84
C GLY A 41 7.71 14.56 -6.40
N LEU A 42 7.13 15.55 -5.74
CA LEU A 42 5.90 16.21 -6.21
C LEU A 42 6.08 17.02 -7.50
N GLU A 43 7.28 17.53 -7.77
CA GLU A 43 7.63 18.22 -9.02
C GLU A 43 7.85 17.24 -10.19
N GLN A 44 8.30 16.02 -9.89
CA GLN A 44 8.65 15.01 -10.89
C GLN A 44 7.46 14.19 -11.36
N TYR A 45 6.45 13.97 -10.51
CA TYR A 45 5.34 13.07 -10.78
C TYR A 45 3.99 13.79 -10.68
N ASP A 46 3.16 13.65 -11.72
CA ASP A 46 1.86 14.33 -11.82
C ASP A 46 0.79 13.75 -10.88
N ASN A 47 0.88 12.46 -10.53
CA ASN A 47 -0.11 11.78 -9.70
C ASN A 47 0.57 10.99 -8.57
N PRO A 48 1.10 11.64 -7.55
CA PRO A 48 1.77 10.95 -6.46
C PRO A 48 0.78 10.18 -5.61
N ALA A 49 1.13 8.95 -5.25
CA ALA A 49 0.37 8.14 -4.31
C ALA A 49 1.25 7.69 -3.14
N VAL A 50 0.66 7.57 -1.97
CA VAL A 50 1.34 7.15 -0.75
C VAL A 50 0.66 5.90 -0.19
N MET A 51 1.44 4.82 -0.05
CA MET A 51 0.97 3.63 0.66
C MET A 51 0.81 3.95 2.15
N TRP A 52 -0.42 3.86 2.64
CA TRP A 52 -0.75 4.21 4.01
C TRP A 52 -1.33 3.02 4.77
N THR A 53 -0.66 2.59 5.80
CA THR A 53 -1.04 1.42 6.61
C THR A 53 -1.72 1.80 7.94
N GLY A 54 -1.93 3.08 8.20
CA GLY A 54 -2.36 3.57 9.53
C GLY A 54 -1.26 3.52 10.61
N GLY A 55 -0.10 2.95 10.29
CA GLY A 55 1.06 2.93 11.19
C GLY A 55 1.75 4.29 11.30
N LYS A 56 2.49 4.50 12.40
CA LYS A 56 3.11 5.80 12.72
C LYS A 56 4.00 6.36 11.62
N ASP A 57 4.79 5.51 10.96
CA ASP A 57 5.78 5.95 9.98
C ASP A 57 5.10 6.35 8.66
N SER A 58 4.18 5.52 8.15
CA SER A 58 3.40 5.86 6.95
C SER A 58 2.48 7.05 7.18
N THR A 59 1.92 7.19 8.38
CA THR A 59 1.10 8.36 8.75
C THR A 59 1.93 9.64 8.80
N LEU A 60 3.13 9.59 9.39
CA LEU A 60 4.04 10.73 9.39
C LEU A 60 4.46 11.12 7.96
N THR A 61 4.75 10.13 7.12
CA THR A 61 5.11 10.35 5.72
C THR A 61 3.97 11.03 4.96
N LEU A 62 2.75 10.49 5.05
CA LEU A 62 1.59 11.06 4.38
C LEU A 62 1.28 12.49 4.87
N TYR A 63 1.29 12.70 6.20
CA TYR A 63 1.12 14.02 6.79
C TYR A 63 2.14 15.02 6.23
N PHE A 64 3.42 14.61 6.17
CA PHE A 64 4.49 15.47 5.70
C PHE A 64 4.32 15.84 4.23
N ILE A 65 4.00 14.88 3.39
CA ILE A 65 3.76 15.11 1.96
C ILE A 65 2.55 16.03 1.78
N ASN A 66 1.47 15.81 2.51
CA ASN A 66 0.28 16.66 2.47
C ASN A 66 0.60 18.11 2.86
N GLN A 67 1.37 18.32 3.94
CA GLN A 67 1.76 19.67 4.37
C GLN A 67 2.64 20.37 3.33
N VAL A 68 3.59 19.66 2.72
CA VAL A 68 4.43 20.21 1.67
C VAL A 68 3.59 20.53 0.42
N ALA A 69 2.68 19.65 0.02
CA ALA A 69 1.81 19.90 -1.12
C ALA A 69 0.96 21.16 -0.89
N GLU A 70 0.38 21.32 0.29
CA GLU A 70 -0.44 22.48 0.64
C GLU A 70 0.38 23.78 0.69
N GLU A 71 1.56 23.76 1.33
CA GLU A 71 2.43 24.95 1.48
C GLU A 71 2.94 25.47 0.13
N TYR A 72 3.28 24.55 -0.78
CA TYR A 72 3.89 24.90 -2.08
C TYR A 72 2.89 24.90 -3.24
N GLY A 73 1.63 24.56 -3.00
CA GLY A 73 0.56 24.59 -4.00
C GLY A 73 0.61 23.44 -5.01
N TYR A 74 1.16 22.30 -4.61
CA TYR A 74 1.09 21.07 -5.40
C TYR A 74 -0.24 20.36 -5.21
N GLU A 75 -0.56 19.43 -6.12
CA GLU A 75 -1.67 18.51 -5.95
C GLU A 75 -1.40 17.58 -4.74
N LYS A 76 -2.45 17.33 -3.94
CA LYS A 76 -2.34 16.45 -2.78
C LYS A 76 -2.16 15.01 -3.25
N PRO A 77 -1.37 14.19 -2.52
CA PRO A 77 -1.21 12.79 -2.88
C PRO A 77 -2.51 12.00 -2.63
N THR A 78 -2.72 10.95 -3.42
CA THR A 78 -3.70 9.91 -3.10
C THR A 78 -3.13 8.99 -2.03
N ALA A 79 -3.87 8.73 -0.97
CA ALA A 79 -3.54 7.70 0.00
C ALA A 79 -4.08 6.34 -0.45
N VAL A 80 -3.23 5.32 -0.49
CA VAL A 80 -3.62 3.95 -0.85
C VAL A 80 -3.50 3.08 0.39
N PHE A 81 -4.63 2.58 0.87
CA PHE A 81 -4.72 1.66 1.99
C PHE A 81 -4.99 0.25 1.48
N ILE A 82 -4.08 -0.70 1.76
CA ILE A 82 -4.28 -2.09 1.37
C ILE A 82 -5.16 -2.75 2.42
N ASP A 83 -6.39 -3.05 2.04
CA ASP A 83 -7.33 -3.80 2.86
C ASP A 83 -7.15 -5.31 2.62
N HIS A 84 -6.60 -5.97 3.62
CA HIS A 84 -6.43 -7.44 3.61
C HIS A 84 -7.45 -8.16 4.53
N PHE A 85 -8.60 -7.55 4.77
CA PHE A 85 -9.73 -8.08 5.55
C PHE A 85 -9.42 -8.46 7.02
N GLN A 86 -8.24 -8.12 7.54
CA GLN A 86 -7.76 -8.50 8.88
C GLN A 86 -7.36 -7.28 9.72
N HIS A 87 -7.83 -6.11 9.37
CA HIS A 87 -7.59 -4.91 10.15
C HIS A 87 -8.50 -4.85 11.38
N PHE A 88 -8.00 -4.22 12.43
CA PHE A 88 -8.86 -3.80 13.52
C PHE A 88 -9.72 -2.62 13.05
N ASP A 89 -10.98 -2.57 13.46
CA ASP A 89 -11.90 -1.46 13.14
C ASP A 89 -11.28 -0.10 13.46
N SER A 90 -10.54 -0.01 14.57
CA SER A 90 -9.83 1.22 14.96
C SER A 90 -8.79 1.71 13.95
N ILE A 91 -8.25 0.85 13.09
CA ILE A 91 -7.30 1.25 12.05
C ILE A 91 -8.06 1.83 10.85
N THR A 92 -9.16 1.19 10.44
CA THR A 92 -10.03 1.71 9.37
C THR A 92 -10.65 3.03 9.77
N ASP A 93 -11.22 3.13 10.97
CA ASP A 93 -11.74 4.40 11.51
C ASP A 93 -10.66 5.50 11.54
N PHE A 94 -9.41 5.14 11.89
CA PHE A 94 -8.31 6.09 11.95
C PHE A 94 -7.93 6.61 10.55
N VAL A 95 -7.80 5.73 9.56
CA VAL A 95 -7.39 6.17 8.20
C VAL A 95 -8.51 6.96 7.53
N GLU A 96 -9.76 6.57 7.70
CA GLU A 96 -10.91 7.32 7.19
C GLU A 96 -11.00 8.72 7.80
N HIS A 97 -10.92 8.80 9.13
CA HIS A 97 -10.97 10.06 9.85
C HIS A 97 -9.88 11.05 9.39
N TRP A 98 -8.62 10.60 9.30
CA TRP A 98 -7.54 11.48 8.93
C TRP A 98 -7.47 11.79 7.43
N ALA A 99 -7.93 10.89 6.56
CA ALA A 99 -8.08 11.21 5.15
C ALA A 99 -9.08 12.34 4.94
N ASP A 100 -10.21 12.30 5.66
CA ASP A 100 -11.24 13.34 5.63
C ASP A 100 -10.73 14.66 6.21
N GLU A 101 -10.12 14.64 7.41
CA GLU A 101 -9.54 15.83 8.05
C GLU A 101 -8.46 16.52 7.21
N TRP A 102 -7.66 15.77 6.49
CA TRP A 102 -6.60 16.31 5.63
C TRP A 102 -7.07 16.58 4.20
N ALA A 103 -8.30 16.26 3.88
CA ALA A 103 -8.88 16.34 2.54
C ALA A 103 -7.99 15.64 1.49
N ILE A 104 -7.65 14.39 1.76
CA ILE A 104 -6.86 13.50 0.92
C ILE A 104 -7.77 12.42 0.34
N ASP A 105 -7.63 12.13 -0.94
CA ASP A 105 -8.32 11.01 -1.56
C ASP A 105 -7.78 9.69 -1.00
N LEU A 106 -8.68 8.89 -0.39
CA LEU A 106 -8.37 7.58 0.16
C LEU A 106 -8.89 6.48 -0.78
N VAL A 107 -7.98 5.65 -1.26
CA VAL A 107 -8.28 4.48 -2.08
C VAL A 107 -8.06 3.22 -1.26
N TYR A 108 -9.11 2.41 -1.12
CA TYR A 108 -9.01 1.06 -0.59
C TYR A 108 -8.59 0.12 -1.72
N ALA A 109 -7.39 -0.43 -1.60
CA ALA A 109 -6.89 -1.43 -2.52
C ALA A 109 -7.05 -2.82 -1.87
N ARG A 110 -7.88 -3.68 -2.45
CA ARG A 110 -8.13 -5.03 -1.94
C ARG A 110 -8.26 -6.02 -3.08
N ASN A 111 -8.11 -7.29 -2.77
CA ASN A 111 -8.37 -8.37 -3.72
C ASN A 111 -9.89 -8.57 -3.83
N GLU A 112 -10.51 -7.88 -4.80
CA GLU A 112 -11.97 -7.89 -4.98
C GLU A 112 -12.51 -9.29 -5.29
N ASP A 113 -11.77 -10.11 -6.04
CA ASP A 113 -12.13 -11.47 -6.39
C ASP A 113 -12.32 -12.35 -5.13
N VAL A 114 -11.38 -12.24 -4.19
CA VAL A 114 -11.50 -12.92 -2.89
C VAL A 114 -12.63 -12.30 -2.06
N GLY A 115 -12.74 -10.99 -2.02
CA GLY A 115 -13.77 -10.28 -1.29
C GLY A 115 -15.18 -10.63 -1.76
N ASP A 116 -15.39 -10.68 -3.08
CA ASP A 116 -16.66 -11.05 -3.69
C ASP A 116 -17.04 -12.50 -3.37
N TYR A 117 -16.07 -13.43 -3.48
CA TYR A 117 -16.30 -14.82 -3.12
C TYR A 117 -16.72 -14.99 -1.66
N VAL A 118 -16.01 -14.32 -0.75
CA VAL A 118 -16.32 -14.34 0.69
C VAL A 118 -17.71 -13.79 0.96
N ALA A 119 -18.07 -12.67 0.35
CA ALA A 119 -19.37 -12.02 0.53
C ALA A 119 -20.51 -12.86 -0.04
N GLU A 120 -20.33 -13.45 -1.23
CA GLU A 120 -21.35 -14.29 -1.88
C GLU A 120 -21.66 -15.55 -1.09
N HIS A 121 -20.63 -16.18 -0.48
CA HIS A 121 -20.78 -17.45 0.24
C HIS A 121 -20.94 -17.29 1.76
N GLY A 122 -20.83 -16.05 2.26
CA GLY A 122 -20.96 -15.76 3.69
C GLY A 122 -19.90 -16.47 4.54
N LEU A 123 -18.65 -16.50 4.06
CA LEU A 123 -17.56 -17.22 4.73
C LEU A 123 -17.15 -16.53 6.03
N GLU A 124 -16.84 -17.37 7.01
CA GLU A 124 -16.30 -16.94 8.30
C GLU A 124 -14.79 -17.29 8.41
N PRO A 125 -14.07 -16.68 9.37
CA PRO A 125 -12.67 -17.02 9.59
C PRO A 125 -12.45 -18.52 9.80
N GLY A 126 -11.62 -19.13 8.96
CA GLY A 126 -11.32 -20.56 8.98
C GLY A 126 -12.06 -21.38 7.93
N ASP A 127 -13.03 -20.79 7.23
CA ASP A 127 -13.66 -21.45 6.10
C ASP A 127 -12.71 -21.53 4.90
N ASP A 128 -12.83 -22.59 4.13
CA ASP A 128 -11.98 -22.86 2.98
C ASP A 128 -12.47 -22.15 1.73
N ILE A 129 -11.54 -21.54 0.99
CA ILE A 129 -11.76 -21.00 -0.35
C ILE A 129 -11.19 -21.99 -1.39
N PRO A 130 -11.99 -22.52 -2.31
CA PRO A 130 -11.47 -23.29 -3.45
C PRO A 130 -10.68 -22.40 -4.40
N VAL A 131 -9.48 -22.83 -4.76
CA VAL A 131 -8.61 -22.05 -5.66
C VAL A 131 -9.22 -21.90 -7.06
N ASP A 132 -9.91 -22.92 -7.54
CA ASP A 132 -10.58 -22.94 -8.87
C ASP A 132 -11.83 -22.04 -8.94
N ALA A 133 -12.33 -21.57 -7.79
CA ALA A 133 -13.43 -20.60 -7.74
C ALA A 133 -12.97 -19.14 -7.96
N LEU A 134 -11.66 -18.88 -7.87
CA LEU A 134 -11.09 -17.55 -8.05
C LEU A 134 -10.81 -17.29 -9.55
N SER A 135 -10.54 -16.01 -9.87
CA SER A 135 -10.15 -15.59 -11.22
C SER A 135 -8.88 -16.29 -11.72
N GLU A 136 -8.70 -16.35 -13.04
CA GLU A 136 -7.49 -16.89 -13.66
C GLU A 136 -6.22 -16.19 -13.17
N HIS A 137 -6.30 -14.89 -12.88
CA HIS A 137 -5.19 -14.11 -12.32
C HIS A 137 -4.77 -14.64 -10.95
N ASN A 138 -5.73 -14.78 -10.01
CA ASN A 138 -5.46 -15.30 -8.69
C ASN A 138 -5.01 -16.75 -8.70
N GLN A 139 -5.62 -17.60 -9.53
CA GLN A 139 -5.17 -18.98 -9.73
C GLN A 139 -3.72 -19.03 -10.22
N HIS A 140 -3.36 -18.21 -11.23
CA HIS A 140 -1.99 -18.13 -11.71
C HIS A 140 -1.01 -17.70 -10.61
N HIS A 141 -1.39 -16.68 -9.83
CA HIS A 141 -0.57 -16.19 -8.72
C HIS A 141 -0.34 -17.30 -7.67
N ILE A 142 -1.40 -17.97 -7.24
CA ILE A 142 -1.34 -19.07 -6.26
C ILE A 142 -0.43 -20.20 -6.76
N ARG A 143 -0.63 -20.65 -8.01
CA ARG A 143 0.07 -21.81 -8.57
C ARG A 143 1.51 -21.53 -8.96
N ASN A 144 1.79 -20.37 -9.57
CA ASN A 144 3.07 -20.10 -10.20
C ASN A 144 3.97 -19.13 -9.45
N ILE A 145 3.39 -18.27 -8.59
CA ILE A 145 4.17 -17.32 -7.79
C ILE A 145 4.35 -17.82 -6.37
N LEU A 146 3.25 -18.31 -5.76
CA LEU A 146 3.31 -18.86 -4.40
C LEU A 146 3.69 -20.34 -4.38
N GLU A 147 3.74 -20.99 -5.52
CA GLU A 147 4.06 -22.43 -5.68
C GLU A 147 3.17 -23.32 -4.77
N TYR A 148 1.89 -22.94 -4.63
CA TYR A 148 0.94 -23.63 -3.75
C TYR A 148 0.14 -24.65 -4.54
N GLU A 149 0.15 -25.92 -4.09
CA GLU A 149 -0.41 -27.05 -4.83
C GLU A 149 -1.80 -27.51 -4.33
N GLU A 150 -2.19 -27.13 -3.10
CA GLU A 150 -3.47 -27.53 -2.52
C GLU A 150 -4.64 -26.82 -3.22
N ASP A 151 -5.79 -27.52 -3.29
CA ASP A 151 -6.96 -27.02 -4.02
C ASP A 151 -7.81 -26.02 -3.23
N THR A 152 -7.61 -25.93 -1.92
CA THR A 152 -8.29 -24.97 -1.05
C THR A 152 -7.32 -24.33 -0.07
N PHE A 153 -7.65 -23.13 0.42
CA PHE A 153 -6.95 -22.51 1.55
C PHE A 153 -7.94 -21.85 2.52
N PRO A 154 -7.65 -21.83 3.84
CA PRO A 154 -8.55 -21.23 4.81
C PRO A 154 -8.54 -19.70 4.74
N PHE A 155 -9.73 -19.10 4.76
CA PHE A 155 -9.93 -17.65 4.78
C PHE A 155 -9.65 -17.09 6.18
N LEU A 156 -9.03 -15.92 6.24
CA LEU A 156 -8.69 -15.19 7.47
C LEU A 156 -7.88 -15.99 8.52
N LEU A 157 -7.16 -17.03 8.10
CA LEU A 157 -6.11 -17.62 8.92
C LEU A 157 -4.74 -17.14 8.46
N ASP A 158 -3.80 -17.14 9.40
CA ASP A 158 -2.39 -16.78 9.10
C ASP A 158 -1.71 -17.92 8.33
N THR A 159 -2.18 -18.14 7.10
CA THR A 159 -1.54 -19.03 6.14
C THR A 159 -0.73 -18.23 5.15
N TYR A 160 0.36 -18.82 4.66
CA TYR A 160 1.21 -18.16 3.67
C TYR A 160 0.43 -17.73 2.43
N VAL A 161 -0.37 -18.63 1.87
CA VAL A 161 -1.17 -18.37 0.67
C VAL A 161 -2.26 -17.33 0.94
N GLY A 162 -3.07 -17.53 1.97
CA GLY A 162 -4.18 -16.63 2.31
C GLY A 162 -3.67 -15.21 2.58
N ASN A 163 -2.64 -15.07 3.41
CA ASN A 163 -2.07 -13.78 3.74
C ASN A 163 -1.44 -13.08 2.52
N HIS A 164 -0.73 -13.81 1.66
CA HIS A 164 -0.15 -13.26 0.44
C HIS A 164 -1.23 -12.82 -0.55
N LEU A 165 -2.22 -13.67 -0.79
CA LEU A 165 -3.29 -13.40 -1.73
C LEU A 165 -4.13 -12.17 -1.32
N LEU A 166 -4.48 -12.05 -0.04
CA LEU A 166 -5.25 -10.91 0.47
C LEU A 166 -4.49 -9.58 0.35
N LYS A 167 -3.17 -9.61 0.35
CA LYS A 167 -2.31 -8.42 0.16
C LYS A 167 -1.97 -8.15 -1.31
N THR A 168 -2.31 -9.06 -2.22
CA THR A 168 -2.11 -8.84 -3.64
C THR A 168 -3.24 -7.97 -4.15
N VAL A 169 -2.88 -6.80 -4.61
CA VAL A 169 -3.82 -5.87 -5.27
C VAL A 169 -3.84 -6.22 -6.74
N ALA A 170 -5.02 -6.44 -7.27
CA ALA A 170 -5.22 -6.73 -8.69
C ALA A 170 -5.03 -5.49 -9.57
#